data_29913635a31ab04f26ad5d69691ce7bc
#
_entry.id   29913635a31ab04f26ad5d69691ce7bc
#
_cell.length_a   1.000
_cell.length_b   1.000
_cell.length_c   1.000
_cell.angle_alpha   90.00
_cell.angle_beta   90.00
_cell.angle_gamma   90.00
#
_symmetry.space_group_name_H-M   'P 1'
#
loop_
_entity.id
_entity.type
_entity.pdbx_description
1 polymer ?
#
loop_
_entity_poly.entity_id
_entity_poly.type
_entity_poly.pdbx_seq_one_letter_code
_entity_poly.pdbx_strand_id
1 'polypeptide(L)'
;MTTALESPASTQDKRRRSLSVRPRTLVLGAGLLLVLLSTVRVLSGADDITSSGTFGAALRLAVPIGLAGLGGLWAERAGIVNIGLEGMLILGTWFGAWAGFFYGPWVGVMAAIAAGALGGLLHALATVTFGVDHVVSGVAVNLLGGGIARYLSSIAYGGDDRPPGSGQTQSPTVDALPTVSLPVLSSGPDLLGHLEDKGWFLLSDLAGILRGLTGDISLLTLLAVLLVPVSVFVLWRTAFGLRLRAVGENPVAADSLGVAVYRLRYVAVIISGALAGLGGAALVIGSIYREGQTAGRGFIGLATVIFGNWRPGGLAAGAGLFGYADAVQLRASDAVRGLLLLVALLLVVVAIRQALLRRIPLAVAALAIGGAFFLWYATVDTVPSQLVGFTPHLVTLLVLAVASQRLRPPAADGQPYRRGQT
;
A
#
# COMPACT_ATOMS: atom_id res chain seq x y z
N MET A 1 -28.47 -46.40 -40.33
CA MET A 1 -28.77 -45.79 -38.98
C MET A 1 -27.63 -44.80 -38.69
N THR A 2 -27.86 -43.55 -39.03
CA THR A 2 -26.93 -42.40 -38.89
C THR A 2 -27.29 -41.66 -37.62
N THR A 3 -26.49 -41.80 -36.60
CA THR A 3 -26.60 -41.03 -35.37
C THR A 3 -25.91 -39.65 -35.59
N ALA A 4 -26.73 -38.61 -35.64
CA ALA A 4 -26.31 -37.24 -35.67
C ALA A 4 -25.65 -36.86 -34.32
N LEU A 5 -24.41 -36.37 -34.37
CA LEU A 5 -23.69 -35.76 -33.27
C LEU A 5 -24.28 -34.36 -33.05
N GLU A 6 -25.05 -34.19 -31.99
CA GLU A 6 -25.50 -32.89 -31.54
C GLU A 6 -24.27 -32.08 -31.08
N SER A 7 -24.04 -30.98 -31.75
CA SER A 7 -23.09 -29.92 -31.35
C SER A 7 -23.57 -29.25 -30.05
N PRO A 8 -22.75 -29.12 -29.00
CA PRO A 8 -23.17 -28.39 -27.82
C PRO A 8 -23.33 -26.90 -28.16
N ALA A 9 -24.54 -26.41 -27.87
CA ALA A 9 -24.97 -25.04 -28.08
C ALA A 9 -23.96 -24.05 -27.50
N SER A 10 -23.61 -23.08 -28.33
CA SER A 10 -22.80 -21.92 -27.98
C SER A 10 -23.39 -21.19 -26.77
N THR A 11 -22.75 -21.34 -25.61
CA THR A 11 -23.02 -20.52 -24.44
C THR A 11 -22.72 -19.06 -24.80
N GLN A 12 -23.78 -18.29 -24.89
CA GLN A 12 -23.80 -16.85 -25.17
C GLN A 12 -22.71 -16.13 -24.41
N ASP A 13 -21.86 -15.48 -25.16
CA ASP A 13 -20.90 -14.46 -24.74
C ASP A 13 -21.65 -13.31 -24.05
N LYS A 14 -21.86 -13.45 -22.73
CA LYS A 14 -22.30 -12.32 -21.90
C LYS A 14 -21.21 -11.26 -21.96
N ARG A 15 -21.36 -10.31 -22.87
CA ARG A 15 -20.55 -9.08 -22.99
C ARG A 15 -20.09 -8.66 -21.57
N ARG A 16 -18.84 -8.92 -21.28
CA ARG A 16 -18.15 -8.50 -20.05
C ARG A 16 -18.11 -6.97 -20.06
N ARG A 17 -19.15 -6.33 -19.48
CA ARG A 17 -19.09 -4.90 -19.19
C ARG A 17 -17.93 -4.69 -18.22
N SER A 18 -16.81 -4.17 -18.73
CA SER A 18 -15.77 -3.62 -17.88
C SER A 18 -16.44 -2.51 -17.06
N LEU A 19 -16.52 -2.70 -15.74
CA LEU A 19 -16.87 -1.60 -14.84
C LEU A 19 -15.67 -0.65 -14.81
N SER A 20 -15.54 0.17 -15.85
CA SER A 20 -14.80 1.42 -15.74
C SER A 20 -15.57 2.27 -14.75
N VAL A 21 -15.02 2.46 -13.56
CA VAL A 21 -15.60 3.41 -12.60
C VAL A 21 -15.62 4.76 -13.32
N ARG A 22 -16.82 5.27 -13.60
CA ARG A 22 -16.97 6.52 -14.32
C ARG A 22 -16.31 7.62 -13.49
N PRO A 23 -15.55 8.55 -14.08
CA PRO A 23 -14.90 9.63 -13.31
C PRO A 23 -15.90 10.39 -12.42
N ARG A 24 -17.13 10.53 -12.85
CA ARG A 24 -18.23 11.12 -12.04
C ARG A 24 -18.48 10.37 -10.72
N THR A 25 -18.42 9.03 -10.71
CA THR A 25 -18.64 8.25 -9.48
C THR A 25 -17.45 8.37 -8.50
N LEU A 26 -16.23 8.57 -9.00
CA LEU A 26 -15.06 8.85 -8.16
C LEU A 26 -15.16 10.23 -7.51
N VAL A 27 -15.53 11.26 -8.29
CA VAL A 27 -15.71 12.64 -7.77
C VAL A 27 -16.84 12.69 -6.73
N LEU A 28 -17.97 12.05 -7.00
CA LEU A 28 -19.08 11.98 -6.03
C LEU A 28 -18.69 11.21 -4.76
N GLY A 29 -17.91 10.12 -4.89
CA GLY A 29 -17.42 9.36 -3.75
C GLY A 29 -16.44 10.17 -2.90
N ALA A 30 -15.51 10.88 -3.53
CA ALA A 30 -14.57 11.76 -2.84
C ALA A 30 -15.27 12.93 -2.15
N GLY A 31 -16.26 13.55 -2.83
CA GLY A 31 -17.07 14.62 -2.24
C GLY A 31 -17.88 14.13 -1.03
N LEU A 32 -18.50 12.94 -1.12
CA LEU A 32 -19.22 12.35 0.01
C LEU A 32 -18.28 12.05 1.18
N LEU A 33 -17.09 11.51 0.91
CA LEU A 33 -16.10 11.25 1.95
C LEU A 33 -15.65 12.54 2.64
N LEU A 34 -15.40 13.61 1.87
CA LEU A 34 -15.07 14.92 2.43
C LEU A 34 -16.19 15.43 3.33
N VAL A 35 -17.45 15.37 2.89
CA VAL A 35 -18.61 15.76 3.70
C VAL A 35 -18.68 14.96 5.00
N LEU A 36 -18.46 13.65 4.95
CA LEU A 36 -18.45 12.79 6.13
C LEU A 36 -17.31 13.14 7.09
N LEU A 37 -16.10 13.34 6.58
CA LEU A 37 -14.95 13.75 7.40
C LEU A 37 -15.20 15.11 8.07
N SER A 38 -15.67 16.11 7.32
CA SER A 38 -16.02 17.42 7.86
C SER A 38 -17.11 17.33 8.92
N THR A 39 -18.13 16.49 8.69
CA THR A 39 -19.20 16.27 9.66
C THR A 39 -18.66 15.61 10.95
N VAL A 40 -17.79 14.61 10.81
CA VAL A 40 -17.15 13.98 11.96
C VAL A 40 -16.31 14.97 12.74
N ARG A 41 -15.48 15.78 12.06
CA ARG A 41 -14.68 16.82 12.70
C ARG A 41 -15.55 17.76 13.56
N VAL A 42 -16.62 18.28 12.98
CA VAL A 42 -17.50 19.23 13.69
C VAL A 42 -18.24 18.58 14.84
N LEU A 43 -18.73 17.34 14.69
CA LEU A 43 -19.50 16.65 15.73
C LEU A 43 -18.63 16.09 16.85
N SER A 44 -17.40 15.65 16.55
CA SER A 44 -16.49 15.07 17.54
C SER A 44 -15.52 16.08 18.16
N GLY A 45 -15.35 17.27 17.56
CA GLY A 45 -14.32 18.23 17.94
C GLY A 45 -12.89 17.78 17.62
N ALA A 46 -12.72 16.69 16.85
CA ALA A 46 -11.41 16.13 16.51
C ALA A 46 -10.84 16.81 15.25
N ASP A 47 -10.29 18.01 15.39
CA ASP A 47 -9.74 18.79 14.26
C ASP A 47 -8.60 18.07 13.52
N ASP A 48 -7.89 17.19 14.22
CA ASP A 48 -6.80 16.41 13.66
C ASP A 48 -7.22 15.48 12.49
N ILE A 49 -8.48 15.08 12.40
CA ILE A 49 -8.96 14.14 11.37
C ILE A 49 -8.74 14.68 9.95
N THR A 50 -8.91 15.99 9.73
CA THR A 50 -8.76 16.63 8.42
C THR A 50 -7.55 17.56 8.35
N SER A 51 -6.71 17.61 9.40
CA SER A 51 -5.58 18.51 9.48
C SER A 51 -4.49 18.19 8.45
N SER A 52 -3.78 19.23 8.01
CA SER A 52 -2.61 19.12 7.13
C SER A 52 -1.52 18.23 7.72
N GLY A 53 -1.33 18.28 9.04
CA GLY A 53 -0.39 17.43 9.74
C GLY A 53 -0.73 15.94 9.63
N THR A 54 -2.01 15.56 9.72
CA THR A 54 -2.46 14.17 9.58
C THR A 54 -2.33 13.69 8.14
N PHE A 55 -2.73 14.48 7.14
CA PHE A 55 -2.60 14.08 5.74
C PHE A 55 -1.14 14.05 5.26
N GLY A 56 -0.28 14.95 5.73
CA GLY A 56 1.15 14.88 5.49
C GLY A 56 1.80 13.64 6.11
N ALA A 57 1.41 13.27 7.34
CA ALA A 57 1.84 12.03 7.97
C ALA A 57 1.29 10.80 7.22
N ALA A 58 0.01 10.82 6.83
CA ALA A 58 -0.63 9.76 6.05
C ALA A 58 0.10 9.49 4.73
N LEU A 59 0.49 10.54 4.01
CA LEU A 59 1.26 10.41 2.77
C LEU A 59 2.62 9.75 3.03
N ARG A 60 3.37 10.20 4.05
CA ARG A 60 4.66 9.60 4.41
C ARG A 60 4.54 8.13 4.82
N LEU A 61 3.53 7.78 5.62
CA LEU A 61 3.28 6.41 6.08
C LEU A 61 2.74 5.50 4.97
N ALA A 62 2.05 6.06 3.97
CA ALA A 62 1.59 5.32 2.79
C ALA A 62 2.74 4.90 1.86
N VAL A 63 3.86 5.65 1.84
CA VAL A 63 4.98 5.41 0.90
C VAL A 63 5.56 4.01 1.02
N PRO A 64 6.01 3.52 2.19
CA PRO A 64 6.59 2.17 2.30
C PRO A 64 5.57 1.08 1.94
N ILE A 65 4.30 1.25 2.33
CA ILE A 65 3.21 0.32 2.00
C ILE A 65 2.97 0.31 0.49
N GLY A 66 2.86 1.50 -0.12
CA GLY A 66 2.59 1.65 -1.55
C GLY A 66 3.73 1.12 -2.42
N LEU A 67 4.98 1.33 -2.03
CA LEU A 67 6.15 0.83 -2.75
C LEU A 67 6.28 -0.70 -2.65
N ALA A 68 6.09 -1.27 -1.46
CA ALA A 68 6.04 -2.72 -1.29
C ALA A 68 4.90 -3.34 -2.11
N GLY A 69 3.69 -2.74 -2.04
CA GLY A 69 2.56 -3.18 -2.84
C GLY A 69 2.81 -3.03 -4.34
N LEU A 70 3.43 -1.93 -4.78
CA LEU A 70 3.79 -1.74 -6.19
C LEU A 70 4.78 -2.81 -6.65
N GLY A 71 5.74 -3.19 -5.79
CA GLY A 71 6.61 -4.33 -6.00
C GLY A 71 5.83 -5.63 -6.15
N GLY A 72 4.90 -5.94 -5.24
CA GLY A 72 4.01 -7.10 -5.34
C GLY A 72 3.22 -7.13 -6.65
N LEU A 73 2.66 -5.99 -7.04
CA LEU A 73 1.93 -5.84 -8.31
C LEU A 73 2.80 -6.21 -9.53
N TRP A 74 4.05 -5.77 -9.58
CA TRP A 74 4.97 -6.10 -10.68
C TRP A 74 5.25 -7.59 -10.76
N ALA A 75 5.52 -8.25 -9.62
CA ALA A 75 5.79 -9.68 -9.56
C ALA A 75 4.56 -10.51 -9.95
N GLU A 76 3.39 -10.20 -9.37
CA GLU A 76 2.15 -10.95 -9.62
C GLU A 76 1.63 -10.74 -11.04
N ARG A 77 1.84 -9.56 -11.66
CA ARG A 77 1.55 -9.36 -13.09
C ARG A 77 2.42 -10.21 -14.02
N ALA A 78 3.55 -10.73 -13.54
CA ALA A 78 4.37 -11.73 -14.24
C ALA A 78 4.05 -13.18 -13.81
N GLY A 79 3.07 -13.38 -12.92
CA GLY A 79 2.65 -14.69 -12.41
C GLY A 79 3.48 -15.22 -11.24
N ILE A 80 4.21 -14.36 -10.54
CA ILE A 80 4.99 -14.74 -9.35
C ILE A 80 4.43 -14.01 -8.13
N VAL A 81 3.86 -14.76 -7.19
CA VAL A 81 3.43 -14.20 -5.89
C VAL A 81 4.65 -13.92 -5.04
N ASN A 82 4.84 -12.66 -4.62
CA ASN A 82 5.97 -12.27 -3.79
C ASN A 82 5.53 -11.94 -2.36
N ILE A 83 5.46 -12.96 -1.50
CA ILE A 83 5.20 -12.79 -0.06
C ILE A 83 6.47 -12.32 0.69
N GLY A 84 7.65 -12.39 0.07
CA GLY A 84 8.93 -11.96 0.63
C GLY A 84 9.14 -10.44 0.72
N LEU A 85 8.14 -9.65 0.37
CA LEU A 85 8.22 -8.19 0.37
C LEU A 85 8.60 -7.59 1.72
N GLU A 86 8.17 -8.19 2.83
CA GLU A 86 8.53 -7.74 4.18
C GLU A 86 10.03 -7.89 4.45
N GLY A 87 10.60 -9.05 4.12
CA GLY A 87 12.05 -9.29 4.26
C GLY A 87 12.88 -8.38 3.35
N MET A 88 12.43 -8.14 2.12
CA MET A 88 13.09 -7.22 1.19
C MET A 88 13.02 -5.76 1.69
N LEU A 89 11.92 -5.37 2.30
CA LEU A 89 11.74 -4.07 2.94
C LEU A 89 12.66 -3.94 4.16
N ILE A 90 12.76 -4.98 5.01
CA ILE A 90 13.69 -5.04 6.16
C ILE A 90 15.14 -4.87 5.68
N LEU A 91 15.57 -5.61 4.66
CA LEU A 91 16.91 -5.44 4.08
C LEU A 91 17.12 -4.01 3.61
N GLY A 92 16.11 -3.42 2.94
CA GLY A 92 16.16 -2.02 2.50
C GLY A 92 16.30 -1.05 3.67
N THR A 93 15.62 -1.26 4.81
CA THR A 93 15.77 -0.40 5.99
C THR A 93 17.19 -0.47 6.56
N TRP A 94 17.72 -1.68 6.72
CA TRP A 94 19.03 -1.85 7.32
C TRP A 94 20.15 -1.27 6.44
N PHE A 95 20.23 -1.69 5.18
CA PHE A 95 21.27 -1.22 4.27
C PHE A 95 21.11 0.28 3.93
N GLY A 96 19.86 0.76 3.88
CA GLY A 96 19.55 2.18 3.69
C GLY A 96 20.05 3.03 4.85
N ALA A 97 19.86 2.60 6.08
CA ALA A 97 20.34 3.32 7.26
C ALA A 97 21.87 3.26 7.37
N TRP A 98 22.47 2.08 7.20
CA TRP A 98 23.93 1.91 7.28
C TRP A 98 24.65 2.77 6.21
N ALA A 99 24.29 2.60 4.96
CA ALA A 99 24.95 3.35 3.90
C ALA A 99 24.59 4.86 3.94
N GLY A 100 23.36 5.18 4.34
CA GLY A 100 22.89 6.56 4.47
C GLY A 100 23.66 7.34 5.53
N PHE A 101 23.99 6.69 6.66
CA PHE A 101 24.78 7.32 7.70
C PHE A 101 26.23 7.59 7.27
N PHE A 102 26.90 6.61 6.65
CA PHE A 102 28.33 6.76 6.31
C PHE A 102 28.58 7.53 5.03
N TYR A 103 27.67 7.48 4.05
CA TYR A 103 27.91 7.99 2.68
C TYR A 103 26.82 8.96 2.19
N GLY A 104 25.90 9.34 3.07
CA GLY A 104 24.82 10.28 2.78
C GLY A 104 23.52 9.63 2.28
N PRO A 105 22.40 10.37 2.37
CA PRO A 105 21.05 9.82 2.23
C PRO A 105 20.76 9.22 0.84
N TRP A 106 21.34 9.78 -0.25
CA TRP A 106 21.16 9.22 -1.59
C TRP A 106 21.84 7.87 -1.78
N VAL A 107 23.05 7.70 -1.19
CA VAL A 107 23.73 6.41 -1.20
C VAL A 107 22.95 5.40 -0.38
N GLY A 108 22.34 5.83 0.74
CA GLY A 108 21.41 5.01 1.52
C GLY A 108 20.23 4.53 0.69
N VAL A 109 19.60 5.41 -0.10
CA VAL A 109 18.50 5.03 -1.00
C VAL A 109 18.94 3.98 -2.02
N MET A 110 20.11 4.18 -2.66
CA MET A 110 20.63 3.22 -3.64
C MET A 110 20.98 1.86 -3.01
N ALA A 111 21.58 1.87 -1.81
CA ALA A 111 21.87 0.65 -1.06
C ALA A 111 20.59 -0.11 -0.66
N ALA A 112 19.55 0.60 -0.24
CA ALA A 112 18.26 0.02 0.06
C ALA A 112 17.61 -0.65 -1.15
N ILE A 113 17.62 0.01 -2.32
CA ILE A 113 17.12 -0.53 -3.59
C ILE A 113 17.90 -1.80 -3.96
N ALA A 114 19.23 -1.76 -3.87
CA ALA A 114 20.10 -2.90 -4.21
C ALA A 114 19.85 -4.08 -3.26
N ALA A 115 19.76 -3.84 -1.96
CA ALA A 115 19.49 -4.88 -0.96
C ALA A 115 18.12 -5.55 -1.16
N GLY A 116 17.09 -4.74 -1.42
CA GLY A 116 15.77 -5.27 -1.77
C GLY A 116 15.78 -6.05 -3.09
N ALA A 117 16.49 -5.56 -4.13
CA ALA A 117 16.65 -6.26 -5.39
C ALA A 117 17.37 -7.60 -5.25
N LEU A 118 18.38 -7.69 -4.36
CA LEU A 118 19.03 -8.97 -4.04
C LEU A 118 18.06 -9.95 -3.37
N GLY A 119 17.22 -9.48 -2.43
CA GLY A 119 16.13 -10.28 -1.89
C GLY A 119 15.17 -10.79 -2.98
N GLY A 120 14.81 -9.90 -3.93
CA GLY A 120 14.01 -10.25 -5.10
C GLY A 120 14.71 -11.27 -6.01
N LEU A 121 16.01 -11.14 -6.24
CA LEU A 121 16.80 -12.10 -7.01
C LEU A 121 16.82 -13.48 -6.35
N LEU A 122 16.99 -13.57 -5.04
CA LEU A 122 16.91 -14.83 -4.29
C LEU A 122 15.55 -15.50 -4.43
N HIS A 123 14.47 -14.70 -4.28
CA HIS A 123 13.11 -15.18 -4.48
C HIS A 123 12.86 -15.65 -5.92
N ALA A 124 13.36 -14.91 -6.92
CA ALA A 124 13.27 -15.29 -8.33
C ALA A 124 14.06 -16.58 -8.63
N LEU A 125 15.26 -16.73 -8.06
CA LEU A 125 16.08 -17.94 -8.20
C LEU A 125 15.33 -19.16 -7.66
N ALA A 126 14.74 -19.06 -6.47
CA ALA A 126 13.97 -20.13 -5.86
C ALA A 126 12.72 -20.49 -6.66
N THR A 127 11.92 -19.51 -7.04
CA THR A 127 10.58 -19.73 -7.65
C THR A 127 10.65 -19.98 -9.16
N VAL A 128 11.50 -19.25 -9.89
CA VAL A 128 11.56 -19.31 -11.36
C VAL A 128 12.52 -20.41 -11.83
N THR A 129 13.69 -20.56 -11.20
CA THR A 129 14.68 -21.58 -11.62
C THR A 129 14.41 -22.92 -10.96
N PHE A 130 14.28 -22.96 -9.65
CA PHE A 130 14.12 -24.21 -8.90
C PHE A 130 12.66 -24.66 -8.80
N GLY A 131 11.68 -23.79 -9.13
CA GLY A 131 10.26 -24.12 -9.05
C GLY A 131 9.76 -24.33 -7.62
N VAL A 132 10.41 -23.72 -6.65
CA VAL A 132 9.97 -23.74 -5.24
C VAL A 132 8.64 -23.01 -5.14
N ASP A 133 7.77 -23.49 -4.26
CA ASP A 133 6.51 -22.81 -3.95
C ASP A 133 6.75 -21.36 -3.55
N HIS A 134 5.94 -20.45 -4.08
CA HIS A 134 6.11 -19.01 -3.93
C HIS A 134 5.93 -18.55 -2.47
N VAL A 135 5.02 -19.19 -1.74
CA VAL A 135 4.77 -18.88 -0.32
C VAL A 135 5.96 -19.31 0.52
N VAL A 136 6.44 -20.55 0.31
CA VAL A 136 7.60 -21.11 1.03
C VAL A 136 8.84 -20.24 0.80
N SER A 137 9.12 -19.89 -0.46
CA SER A 137 10.25 -19.02 -0.81
C SER A 137 10.10 -17.62 -0.20
N GLY A 138 8.90 -17.04 -0.24
CA GLY A 138 8.63 -15.72 0.35
C GLY A 138 8.82 -15.69 1.86
N VAL A 139 8.32 -16.71 2.57
CA VAL A 139 8.54 -16.86 4.02
C VAL A 139 10.03 -17.00 4.33
N ALA A 140 10.77 -17.79 3.55
CA ALA A 140 12.22 -17.93 3.73
C ALA A 140 12.94 -16.58 3.56
N VAL A 141 12.60 -15.78 2.55
CA VAL A 141 13.15 -14.42 2.35
C VAL A 141 12.82 -13.50 3.53
N ASN A 142 11.61 -13.58 4.09
CA ASN A 142 11.23 -12.78 5.26
C ASN A 142 12.07 -13.16 6.50
N LEU A 143 12.25 -14.44 6.74
CA LEU A 143 13.10 -14.92 7.85
C LEU A 143 14.57 -14.53 7.65
N LEU A 144 15.10 -14.70 6.44
CA LEU A 144 16.46 -14.29 6.10
C LEU A 144 16.65 -12.78 6.24
N GLY A 145 15.74 -11.96 5.74
CA GLY A 145 15.79 -10.50 5.84
C GLY A 145 15.86 -10.04 7.30
N GLY A 146 14.97 -10.56 8.15
CA GLY A 146 14.97 -10.27 9.59
C GLY A 146 16.22 -10.77 10.29
N GLY A 147 16.66 -12.00 10.00
CA GLY A 147 17.86 -12.60 10.58
C GLY A 147 19.15 -11.86 10.20
N ILE A 148 19.31 -11.52 8.92
CA ILE A 148 20.46 -10.76 8.41
C ILE A 148 20.51 -9.37 9.06
N ALA A 149 19.38 -8.64 9.08
CA ALA A 149 19.32 -7.31 9.67
C ALA A 149 19.66 -7.31 11.15
N ARG A 150 19.15 -8.28 11.91
CA ARG A 150 19.47 -8.47 13.34
C ARG A 150 20.95 -8.79 13.55
N TYR A 151 21.50 -9.74 12.79
CA TYR A 151 22.89 -10.12 12.89
C TYR A 151 23.84 -8.96 12.56
N LEU A 152 23.58 -8.27 11.45
CA LEU A 152 24.37 -7.11 11.06
C LEU A 152 24.25 -5.95 12.06
N SER A 153 23.08 -5.76 12.69
CA SER A 153 22.88 -4.75 13.73
C SER A 153 23.71 -5.05 14.97
N SER A 154 23.82 -6.31 15.38
CA SER A 154 24.63 -6.69 16.54
C SER A 154 26.12 -6.44 16.29
N ILE A 155 26.60 -6.58 15.06
CA ILE A 155 28.00 -6.29 14.69
C ILE A 155 28.22 -4.78 14.53
N ALA A 156 27.36 -4.11 13.75
CA ALA A 156 27.60 -2.72 13.38
C ALA A 156 27.27 -1.74 14.51
N TYR A 157 26.33 -2.07 15.39
CA TYR A 157 25.81 -1.14 16.42
C TYR A 157 25.94 -1.68 17.86
N GLY A 158 26.31 -2.94 18.06
CA GLY A 158 26.34 -3.60 19.38
C GLY A 158 27.69 -3.59 20.08
N GLY A 159 28.79 -3.23 19.42
CA GLY A 159 30.15 -3.24 19.97
C GLY A 159 30.58 -1.94 20.65
N ASP A 160 31.78 -1.96 21.23
CA ASP A 160 32.40 -0.79 21.87
C ASP A 160 32.81 0.27 20.83
N ASP A 161 33.16 -0.16 19.60
CA ASP A 161 33.52 0.71 18.46
C ASP A 161 32.30 1.17 17.63
N ARG A 162 31.10 1.12 18.22
CA ARG A 162 29.85 1.51 17.54
C ARG A 162 29.87 3.00 17.13
N PRO A 163 29.25 3.36 16.01
CA PRO A 163 29.16 4.76 15.59
C PRO A 163 28.50 5.64 16.65
N PRO A 164 28.96 6.90 16.84
CA PRO A 164 28.32 7.82 17.78
C PRO A 164 26.82 7.98 17.50
N GLY A 165 26.00 7.96 18.54
CA GLY A 165 24.54 8.05 18.42
C GLY A 165 23.83 6.72 18.14
N SER A 166 24.57 5.58 18.04
CA SER A 166 23.96 4.24 17.96
C SER A 166 23.36 3.82 19.30
N GLY A 167 22.19 3.13 19.25
CA GLY A 167 21.70 2.28 20.34
C GLY A 167 22.34 0.88 20.26
N GLN A 168 21.97 -0.04 21.15
CA GLN A 168 22.52 -1.41 21.16
C GLN A 168 22.29 -2.19 19.84
N THR A 169 21.19 -1.90 19.12
CA THR A 169 20.83 -2.52 17.84
C THR A 169 20.23 -1.51 16.87
N GLN A 170 20.40 -0.19 17.15
CA GLN A 170 19.81 0.90 16.40
C GLN A 170 20.92 1.71 15.72
N SER A 171 20.65 2.14 14.49
CA SER A 171 21.59 3.02 13.79
C SER A 171 21.60 4.43 14.40
N PRO A 172 22.65 5.19 14.15
CA PRO A 172 22.59 6.64 14.28
C PRO A 172 21.51 7.22 13.36
N THR A 173 21.17 8.50 13.59
CA THR A 173 20.25 9.23 12.70
C THR A 173 20.87 9.41 11.31
N VAL A 174 20.11 9.09 10.29
CA VAL A 174 20.45 9.33 8.89
C VAL A 174 19.93 10.70 8.48
N ASP A 175 20.72 11.48 7.74
CA ASP A 175 20.29 12.77 7.25
C ASP A 175 19.03 12.67 6.37
N ALA A 176 18.17 13.69 6.47
CA ALA A 176 16.98 13.77 5.66
C ALA A 176 17.28 14.23 4.24
N LEU A 177 16.47 13.76 3.28
CA LEU A 177 16.46 14.35 1.95
C LEU A 177 15.71 15.68 1.96
N PRO A 178 16.06 16.61 1.03
CA PRO A 178 15.34 17.87 0.89
C PRO A 178 13.82 17.66 0.71
N THR A 179 13.05 18.57 1.25
CA THR A 179 11.61 18.65 1.07
C THR A 179 11.23 19.72 0.05
N VAL A 180 10.11 19.53 -0.61
CA VAL A 180 9.53 20.47 -1.56
C VAL A 180 8.11 20.78 -1.13
N SER A 181 7.77 22.05 -1.10
CA SER A 181 6.40 22.52 -0.87
C SER A 181 5.93 23.31 -2.08
N LEU A 182 4.64 23.22 -2.42
CA LEU A 182 4.08 23.98 -3.53
C LEU A 182 4.07 25.47 -3.19
N PRO A 183 4.76 26.32 -3.98
CA PRO A 183 4.80 27.76 -3.74
C PRO A 183 3.38 28.36 -3.70
N VAL A 184 3.19 29.39 -2.87
CA VAL A 184 1.93 30.12 -2.69
C VAL A 184 0.83 29.30 -2.01
N LEU A 185 0.71 28.00 -2.30
CA LEU A 185 -0.35 27.14 -1.75
C LEU A 185 -0.01 26.64 -0.35
N SER A 186 1.19 26.06 -0.17
CA SER A 186 1.65 25.45 1.07
C SER A 186 2.99 25.98 1.56
N SER A 187 3.50 27.06 0.96
CA SER A 187 4.68 27.79 1.40
C SER A 187 4.64 29.27 0.95
N GLY A 188 5.40 30.13 1.60
CA GLY A 188 5.36 31.57 1.40
C GLY A 188 4.09 32.20 1.97
N PRO A 189 3.12 32.69 1.14
CA PRO A 189 1.84 33.20 1.64
C PRO A 189 0.96 32.14 2.31
N ASP A 190 1.21 30.84 2.06
CA ASP A 190 0.50 29.68 2.62
C ASP A 190 -1.03 29.85 2.63
N LEU A 191 -1.59 30.02 1.44
CA LEU A 191 -3.03 30.24 1.29
C LEU A 191 -3.88 29.10 1.86
N LEU A 192 -3.39 27.86 1.73
CA LEU A 192 -4.10 26.69 2.28
C LEU A 192 -4.06 26.68 3.81
N GLY A 193 -2.93 27.10 4.43
CA GLY A 193 -2.85 27.25 5.88
C GLY A 193 -3.84 28.31 6.39
N HIS A 194 -3.90 29.47 5.76
CA HIS A 194 -4.86 30.49 6.13
C HIS A 194 -6.32 30.05 6.00
N LEU A 195 -6.64 29.18 5.04
CA LEU A 195 -7.97 28.61 4.90
C LEU A 195 -8.26 27.51 5.91
N GLU A 196 -7.26 26.68 6.24
CA GLU A 196 -7.32 25.65 7.25
C GLU A 196 -7.64 26.26 8.63
N ASP A 197 -6.94 27.33 9.01
CA ASP A 197 -7.06 28.01 10.31
C ASP A 197 -8.45 28.65 10.55
N LYS A 198 -9.22 28.90 9.48
CA LYS A 198 -10.57 29.49 9.61
C LYS A 198 -11.62 28.53 10.18
N GLY A 199 -11.39 27.22 10.16
CA GLY A 199 -12.30 26.22 10.68
C GLY A 199 -13.64 26.09 9.93
N TRP A 200 -13.77 26.67 8.72
CA TRP A 200 -15.00 26.61 7.92
C TRP A 200 -15.33 25.20 7.48
N PHE A 201 -16.61 24.83 7.61
CA PHE A 201 -17.08 23.53 7.16
C PHE A 201 -16.74 23.28 5.69
N LEU A 202 -16.22 22.10 5.37
CA LEU A 202 -15.73 21.64 4.05
C LEU A 202 -14.52 22.41 3.52
N LEU A 203 -14.50 23.73 3.60
CA LEU A 203 -13.43 24.52 2.95
C LEU A 203 -12.11 24.38 3.70
N SER A 204 -12.13 24.48 5.03
CA SER A 204 -10.93 24.28 5.83
C SER A 204 -10.46 22.83 5.82
N ASP A 205 -11.39 21.88 5.78
CA ASP A 205 -11.07 20.46 5.66
C ASP A 205 -10.36 20.14 4.32
N LEU A 206 -10.91 20.67 3.23
CA LEU A 206 -10.27 20.54 1.91
C LEU A 206 -8.90 21.21 1.87
N ALA A 207 -8.79 22.40 2.48
CA ALA A 207 -7.53 23.13 2.54
C ALA A 207 -6.49 22.35 3.36
N GLY A 208 -6.84 21.80 4.53
CA GLY A 208 -5.96 20.98 5.35
C GLY A 208 -5.49 19.72 4.61
N ILE A 209 -6.40 19.00 3.95
CA ILE A 209 -6.07 17.83 3.11
C ILE A 209 -5.08 18.22 2.01
N LEU A 210 -5.38 19.25 1.24
CA LEU A 210 -4.53 19.67 0.12
C LEU A 210 -3.18 20.18 0.61
N ARG A 211 -3.13 20.96 1.69
CA ARG A 211 -1.89 21.44 2.31
C ARG A 211 -1.01 20.27 2.77
N GLY A 212 -1.58 19.27 3.46
CA GLY A 212 -0.85 18.09 3.89
C GLY A 212 -0.30 17.25 2.74
N LEU A 213 -0.98 17.23 1.59
CA LEU A 213 -0.54 16.52 0.39
C LEU A 213 0.43 17.31 -0.49
N THR A 214 0.64 18.61 -0.22
CA THR A 214 1.46 19.51 -1.06
C THR A 214 2.56 20.24 -0.30
N GLY A 215 2.56 20.18 1.05
CA GLY A 215 3.56 20.80 1.92
C GLY A 215 4.58 19.77 2.41
N ASP A 216 5.84 20.20 2.51
CA ASP A 216 6.95 19.44 3.10
C ASP A 216 7.10 17.99 2.60
N ILE A 217 6.92 17.81 1.29
CA ILE A 217 7.05 16.52 0.64
C ILE A 217 8.54 16.22 0.42
N SER A 218 9.05 15.13 1.03
CA SER A 218 10.42 14.69 0.76
C SER A 218 10.58 14.24 -0.70
N LEU A 219 11.77 14.44 -1.27
CA LEU A 219 12.07 13.96 -2.63
C LEU A 219 11.82 12.46 -2.79
N LEU A 220 12.01 11.68 -1.73
CA LEU A 220 11.72 10.24 -1.73
C LEU A 220 10.21 9.95 -1.82
N THR A 221 9.39 10.71 -1.09
CA THR A 221 7.93 10.64 -1.21
C THR A 221 7.47 11.03 -2.62
N LEU A 222 8.03 12.10 -3.19
CA LEU A 222 7.74 12.52 -4.55
C LEU A 222 8.09 11.43 -5.57
N LEU A 223 9.28 10.81 -5.42
CA LEU A 223 9.70 9.66 -6.25
C LEU A 223 8.70 8.51 -6.14
N ALA A 224 8.29 8.15 -4.93
CA ALA A 224 7.33 7.07 -4.71
C ALA A 224 5.97 7.35 -5.38
N VAL A 225 5.46 8.57 -5.25
CA VAL A 225 4.21 8.99 -5.91
C VAL A 225 4.35 8.92 -7.43
N LEU A 226 5.48 9.36 -7.99
CA LEU A 226 5.76 9.30 -9.44
C LEU A 226 5.89 7.86 -9.97
N LEU A 227 6.36 6.92 -9.16
CA LEU A 227 6.48 5.51 -9.56
C LEU A 227 5.11 4.85 -9.82
N VAL A 228 4.01 5.37 -9.27
CA VAL A 228 2.66 4.87 -9.55
C VAL A 228 2.27 5.12 -11.01
N PRO A 229 2.22 6.36 -11.53
CA PRO A 229 1.91 6.60 -12.95
C PRO A 229 2.97 6.01 -13.89
N VAL A 230 4.25 5.98 -13.51
CA VAL A 230 5.29 5.28 -14.28
C VAL A 230 4.97 3.80 -14.42
N SER A 231 4.55 3.13 -13.34
CA SER A 231 4.13 1.72 -13.40
C SER A 231 2.89 1.53 -14.26
N VAL A 232 1.91 2.46 -14.21
CA VAL A 232 0.76 2.44 -15.14
C VAL A 232 1.24 2.52 -16.57
N PHE A 233 2.12 3.47 -16.89
CA PHE A 233 2.64 3.65 -18.24
C PHE A 233 3.40 2.41 -18.70
N VAL A 234 4.37 1.93 -17.92
CA VAL A 234 5.21 0.79 -18.29
C VAL A 234 4.36 -0.48 -18.45
N LEU A 235 3.52 -0.81 -17.47
CA LEU A 235 2.75 -2.05 -17.50
C LEU A 235 1.61 -2.05 -18.52
N TRP A 236 0.97 -0.90 -18.82
CA TRP A 236 -0.21 -0.86 -19.68
C TRP A 236 -0.02 -0.18 -21.04
N ARG A 237 1.07 0.58 -21.23
CA ARG A 237 1.29 1.37 -22.45
C ARG A 237 2.53 0.95 -23.25
N THR A 238 3.36 0.02 -22.72
CA THR A 238 4.58 -0.43 -23.42
C THR A 238 4.47 -1.89 -23.88
N ALA A 239 5.28 -2.25 -24.90
CA ALA A 239 5.41 -3.62 -25.36
C ALA A 239 6.01 -4.55 -24.30
N PHE A 240 6.92 -4.03 -23.45
CA PHE A 240 7.46 -4.74 -22.31
C PHE A 240 6.35 -5.15 -21.33
N GLY A 241 5.52 -4.19 -20.90
CA GLY A 241 4.41 -4.46 -19.99
C GLY A 241 3.34 -5.38 -20.56
N LEU A 242 3.09 -5.30 -21.87
CA LEU A 242 2.20 -6.25 -22.56
C LEU A 242 2.71 -7.68 -22.45
N ARG A 243 4.00 -7.90 -22.78
CA ARG A 243 4.64 -9.23 -22.70
C ARG A 243 4.67 -9.73 -21.26
N LEU A 244 5.01 -8.88 -20.30
CA LEU A 244 5.04 -9.23 -18.88
C LEU A 244 3.66 -9.70 -18.39
N ARG A 245 2.59 -8.98 -18.71
CA ARG A 245 1.22 -9.38 -18.36
C ARG A 245 0.78 -10.64 -19.09
N ALA A 246 1.19 -10.83 -20.35
CA ALA A 246 0.90 -12.08 -21.08
C ALA A 246 1.52 -13.30 -20.39
N VAL A 247 2.74 -13.15 -19.83
CA VAL A 247 3.40 -14.21 -19.03
C VAL A 247 2.61 -14.53 -17.75
N GLY A 248 2.01 -13.53 -17.10
CA GLY A 248 1.18 -13.75 -15.92
C GLY A 248 -0.21 -14.33 -16.22
N GLU A 249 -0.74 -14.12 -17.43
CA GLU A 249 -2.04 -14.68 -17.83
C GLU A 249 -1.90 -16.11 -18.40
N ASN A 250 -0.93 -16.34 -19.30
CA ASN A 250 -0.68 -17.65 -19.86
C ASN A 250 0.79 -17.78 -20.33
N PRO A 251 1.68 -18.31 -19.46
CA PRO A 251 3.10 -18.41 -19.77
C PRO A 251 3.39 -19.37 -20.93
N VAL A 252 2.60 -20.44 -21.10
CA VAL A 252 2.77 -21.41 -22.20
C VAL A 252 2.48 -20.76 -23.55
N ALA A 253 1.36 -20.05 -23.66
CA ALA A 253 1.02 -19.32 -24.88
C ALA A 253 2.01 -18.17 -25.15
N ALA A 254 2.52 -17.50 -24.12
CA ALA A 254 3.53 -16.48 -24.29
C ALA A 254 4.86 -17.05 -24.82
N ASP A 255 5.32 -18.20 -24.29
CA ASP A 255 6.54 -18.88 -24.75
C ASP A 255 6.42 -19.35 -26.21
N SER A 256 5.27 -19.92 -26.61
CA SER A 256 5.01 -20.34 -27.99
C SER A 256 5.04 -19.19 -29.01
N LEU A 257 4.77 -17.95 -28.55
CA LEU A 257 4.90 -16.71 -29.32
C LEU A 257 6.32 -16.10 -29.26
N GLY A 258 7.31 -16.80 -28.68
CA GLY A 258 8.70 -16.35 -28.58
C GLY A 258 8.98 -15.38 -27.44
N VAL A 259 8.07 -15.23 -26.48
CA VAL A 259 8.29 -14.39 -25.31
C VAL A 259 9.21 -15.11 -24.31
N ALA A 260 10.30 -14.46 -23.88
CA ALA A 260 11.25 -15.03 -22.92
C ALA A 260 10.67 -15.02 -21.49
N VAL A 261 9.83 -16.00 -21.15
CA VAL A 261 9.07 -16.10 -19.90
C VAL A 261 9.98 -16.00 -18.66
N TYR A 262 11.05 -16.82 -18.59
CA TYR A 262 11.99 -16.79 -17.46
C TYR A 262 12.60 -15.41 -17.24
N ARG A 263 13.09 -14.76 -18.29
CA ARG A 263 13.71 -13.42 -18.19
C ARG A 263 12.73 -12.38 -17.64
N LEU A 264 11.49 -12.40 -18.13
CA LEU A 264 10.47 -11.45 -17.68
C LEU A 264 10.06 -11.69 -16.22
N ARG A 265 9.93 -12.94 -15.80
CA ARG A 265 9.68 -13.28 -14.39
C ARG A 265 10.83 -12.81 -13.49
N TYR A 266 12.08 -13.07 -13.87
CA TYR A 266 13.25 -12.56 -13.12
C TYR A 266 13.24 -11.06 -13.00
N VAL A 267 13.11 -10.33 -14.10
CA VAL A 267 13.09 -8.86 -14.10
C VAL A 267 11.96 -8.33 -13.24
N ALA A 268 10.76 -8.91 -13.32
CA ALA A 268 9.61 -8.48 -12.51
C ALA A 268 9.86 -8.65 -11.02
N VAL A 269 10.43 -9.79 -10.60
CA VAL A 269 10.67 -10.07 -9.17
C VAL A 269 11.85 -9.27 -8.62
N ILE A 270 12.87 -9.01 -9.43
CA ILE A 270 13.98 -8.12 -9.04
C ILE A 270 13.47 -6.68 -8.86
N ILE A 271 12.65 -6.16 -9.79
CA ILE A 271 11.99 -4.86 -9.66
C ILE A 271 11.10 -4.84 -8.42
N SER A 272 10.37 -5.92 -8.16
CA SER A 272 9.54 -6.08 -6.96
C SER A 272 10.35 -5.88 -5.68
N GLY A 273 11.49 -6.57 -5.57
CA GLY A 273 12.39 -6.41 -4.44
C GLY A 273 13.01 -5.02 -4.36
N ALA A 274 13.42 -4.44 -5.49
CA ALA A 274 13.96 -3.07 -5.55
C ALA A 274 12.96 -2.03 -5.02
N LEU A 275 11.68 -2.15 -5.40
CA LEU A 275 10.60 -1.27 -4.93
C LEU A 275 10.33 -1.47 -3.42
N ALA A 276 10.35 -2.70 -2.93
CA ALA A 276 10.24 -2.98 -1.50
C ALA A 276 11.44 -2.39 -0.74
N GLY A 277 12.67 -2.55 -1.25
CA GLY A 277 13.87 -1.93 -0.68
C GLY A 277 13.79 -0.41 -0.64
N LEU A 278 13.30 0.23 -1.70
CA LEU A 278 13.03 1.68 -1.73
C LEU A 278 11.99 2.08 -0.68
N GLY A 279 10.97 1.23 -0.44
CA GLY A 279 10.04 1.39 0.69
C GLY A 279 10.75 1.35 2.04
N GLY A 280 11.76 0.49 2.18
CA GLY A 280 12.65 0.44 3.34
C GLY A 280 13.44 1.74 3.54
N ALA A 281 14.00 2.31 2.47
CA ALA A 281 14.66 3.62 2.53
C ALA A 281 13.73 4.70 3.08
N ALA A 282 12.45 4.69 2.68
CA ALA A 282 11.47 5.69 3.16
C ALA A 282 11.21 5.62 4.67
N LEU A 283 11.55 4.53 5.33
CA LEU A 283 11.42 4.39 6.79
C LEU A 283 12.64 4.89 7.57
N VAL A 284 13.81 4.99 6.94
CA VAL A 284 15.07 5.27 7.64
C VAL A 284 15.75 6.57 7.22
N ILE A 285 15.54 7.04 5.99
CA ILE A 285 16.10 8.32 5.54
C ILE A 285 15.40 9.47 6.28
N GLY A 286 16.18 10.28 7.00
CA GLY A 286 15.67 11.30 7.91
C GLY A 286 15.25 10.75 9.29
N SER A 287 15.64 9.50 9.62
CA SER A 287 15.29 8.82 10.87
C SER A 287 16.41 7.86 11.30
N ILE A 288 16.09 6.87 12.09
CA ILE A 288 17.01 5.82 12.53
C ILE A 288 16.48 4.46 12.10
N TYR A 289 17.37 3.48 11.94
CA TYR A 289 16.97 2.09 11.87
C TYR A 289 16.66 1.56 13.27
N ARG A 290 15.53 0.86 13.41
CA ARG A 290 15.15 0.07 14.58
C ARG A 290 14.68 -1.29 14.14
N GLU A 291 15.04 -2.33 14.90
CA GLU A 291 14.51 -3.66 14.66
C GLU A 291 12.98 -3.65 14.76
N GLY A 292 12.30 -4.30 13.80
CA GLY A 292 10.86 -4.40 13.76
C GLY A 292 10.12 -3.16 13.26
N GLN A 293 10.80 -2.08 12.86
CA GLN A 293 10.12 -0.82 12.42
C GLN A 293 9.29 -0.97 11.16
N THR A 294 9.49 -2.02 10.37
CA THR A 294 8.67 -2.31 9.19
C THR A 294 7.24 -2.68 9.55
N ALA A 295 7.05 -3.28 10.74
CA ALA A 295 5.76 -3.56 11.36
C ALA A 295 4.73 -4.22 10.40
N GLY A 296 5.18 -5.12 9.53
CA GLY A 296 4.32 -5.82 8.58
C GLY A 296 3.87 -5.01 7.36
N ARG A 297 4.48 -3.84 7.10
CA ARG A 297 4.10 -2.98 5.96
C ARG A 297 4.26 -3.64 4.61
N GLY A 298 5.18 -4.61 4.47
CA GLY A 298 5.27 -5.45 3.27
C GLY A 298 4.04 -6.31 3.05
N PHE A 299 3.49 -6.93 4.11
CA PHE A 299 2.25 -7.71 4.04
C PHE A 299 1.02 -6.82 3.79
N ILE A 300 0.98 -5.63 4.42
CA ILE A 300 -0.08 -4.64 4.14
C ILE A 300 0.02 -4.19 2.69
N GLY A 301 1.24 -3.98 2.16
CA GLY A 301 1.48 -3.69 0.75
C GLY A 301 0.89 -4.75 -0.18
N LEU A 302 1.10 -6.04 0.12
CA LEU A 302 0.50 -7.15 -0.63
C LEU A 302 -1.04 -7.10 -0.56
N ALA A 303 -1.60 -6.82 0.63
CA ALA A 303 -3.05 -6.64 0.78
C ALA A 303 -3.58 -5.50 -0.11
N THR A 304 -2.82 -4.40 -0.28
CA THR A 304 -3.23 -3.30 -1.18
C THR A 304 -3.27 -3.70 -2.65
N VAL A 305 -2.46 -4.69 -3.09
CA VAL A 305 -2.55 -5.27 -4.45
C VAL A 305 -3.91 -5.92 -4.66
N ILE A 306 -4.33 -6.75 -3.70
CA ILE A 306 -5.62 -7.46 -3.72
C ILE A 306 -6.77 -6.45 -3.72
N PHE A 307 -6.77 -5.46 -2.81
CA PHE A 307 -7.79 -4.40 -2.73
C PHE A 307 -7.82 -3.54 -3.99
N GLY A 308 -6.65 -3.23 -4.53
CA GLY A 308 -6.49 -2.50 -5.77
C GLY A 308 -6.88 -3.30 -7.02
N ASN A 309 -7.25 -4.58 -6.84
CA ASN A 309 -7.60 -5.50 -7.92
C ASN A 309 -6.52 -5.56 -9.00
N TRP A 310 -5.26 -5.68 -8.57
CA TRP A 310 -4.06 -5.71 -9.41
C TRP A 310 -3.93 -4.49 -10.34
N ARG A 311 -4.34 -3.30 -9.86
CA ARG A 311 -4.19 -2.03 -10.58
C ARG A 311 -3.43 -1.01 -9.73
N PRO A 312 -2.44 -0.27 -10.29
CA PRO A 312 -1.64 0.68 -9.52
C PRO A 312 -2.47 1.77 -8.82
N GLY A 313 -3.51 2.29 -9.47
CA GLY A 313 -4.36 3.32 -8.88
C GLY A 313 -5.17 2.82 -7.69
N GLY A 314 -5.71 1.59 -7.76
CA GLY A 314 -6.40 0.97 -6.64
C GLY A 314 -5.46 0.64 -5.48
N LEU A 315 -4.25 0.15 -5.79
CA LEU A 315 -3.18 -0.06 -4.83
C LEU A 315 -2.79 1.24 -4.11
N ALA A 316 -2.57 2.33 -4.86
CA ALA A 316 -2.23 3.63 -4.28
C ALA A 316 -3.33 4.15 -3.35
N ALA A 317 -4.60 3.97 -3.73
CA ALA A 317 -5.73 4.31 -2.86
C ALA A 317 -5.74 3.45 -1.57
N GLY A 318 -5.47 2.15 -1.67
CA GLY A 318 -5.32 1.26 -0.52
C GLY A 318 -4.17 1.68 0.39
N ALA A 319 -2.98 1.95 -0.18
CA ALA A 319 -1.83 2.42 0.57
C ALA A 319 -2.12 3.76 1.28
N GLY A 320 -2.79 4.69 0.60
CA GLY A 320 -3.24 5.96 1.20
C GLY A 320 -4.20 5.75 2.37
N LEU A 321 -5.15 4.82 2.25
CA LEU A 321 -6.08 4.48 3.33
C LEU A 321 -5.35 3.93 4.56
N PHE A 322 -4.40 3.00 4.37
CA PHE A 322 -3.60 2.46 5.47
C PHE A 322 -2.67 3.52 6.08
N GLY A 323 -2.02 4.33 5.24
CA GLY A 323 -1.21 5.45 5.71
C GLY A 323 -2.02 6.46 6.51
N TYR A 324 -3.27 6.73 6.13
CA TYR A 324 -4.17 7.58 6.88
C TYR A 324 -4.58 6.95 8.23
N ALA A 325 -4.90 5.64 8.24
CA ALA A 325 -5.21 4.92 9.48
C ALA A 325 -4.03 4.95 10.46
N ASP A 326 -2.80 4.71 9.98
CA ASP A 326 -1.57 4.81 10.76
C ASP A 326 -1.35 6.25 11.27
N ALA A 327 -1.59 7.27 10.44
CA ALA A 327 -1.41 8.68 10.81
C ALA A 327 -2.39 9.11 11.92
N VAL A 328 -3.65 8.72 11.81
CA VAL A 328 -4.66 9.03 12.86
C VAL A 328 -4.33 8.30 14.16
N GLN A 329 -3.84 7.04 14.09
CA GLN A 329 -3.41 6.30 15.28
C GLN A 329 -2.27 6.99 16.03
N LEU A 330 -1.34 7.65 15.33
CA LEU A 330 -0.20 8.38 15.93
C LEU A 330 -0.59 9.74 16.52
N ARG A 331 -1.83 10.19 16.29
CA ARG A 331 -2.37 11.45 16.82
C ARG A 331 -3.09 11.23 18.15
N ALA A 332 -3.94 12.14 18.55
CA ALA A 332 -4.67 12.05 19.80
C ALA A 332 -5.74 10.94 19.80
N SER A 333 -6.08 10.42 20.98
CA SER A 333 -7.19 9.49 21.20
C SER A 333 -8.53 9.98 20.63
N ASP A 334 -8.72 11.29 20.58
CA ASP A 334 -9.93 11.94 20.07
C ASP A 334 -10.13 11.73 18.57
N ALA A 335 -9.03 11.73 17.81
CA ALA A 335 -9.07 11.43 16.39
C ALA A 335 -9.52 9.98 16.12
N VAL A 336 -9.06 9.01 16.93
CA VAL A 336 -9.48 7.61 16.85
C VAL A 336 -10.96 7.45 17.27
N ARG A 337 -11.40 8.17 18.32
CA ARG A 337 -12.81 8.24 18.68
C ARG A 337 -13.66 8.76 17.51
N GLY A 338 -13.21 9.81 16.83
CA GLY A 338 -13.87 10.33 15.62
C GLY A 338 -13.99 9.30 14.50
N LEU A 339 -13.04 8.36 14.35
CA LEU A 339 -13.16 7.26 13.38
C LEU A 339 -14.33 6.32 13.69
N LEU A 340 -14.69 6.11 14.96
CA LEU A 340 -15.89 5.30 15.31
C LEU A 340 -17.15 5.97 14.77
N LEU A 341 -17.26 7.29 14.89
CA LEU A 341 -18.36 8.06 14.32
C LEU A 341 -18.34 8.01 12.79
N LEU A 342 -17.16 8.09 12.15
CA LEU A 342 -17.01 7.96 10.70
C LEU A 342 -17.52 6.61 10.21
N VAL A 343 -17.13 5.52 10.88
CA VAL A 343 -17.60 4.17 10.54
C VAL A 343 -19.11 4.06 10.71
N ALA A 344 -19.68 4.60 11.78
CA ALA A 344 -21.12 4.65 11.99
C ALA A 344 -21.85 5.35 10.84
N LEU A 345 -21.39 6.53 10.43
CA LEU A 345 -21.98 7.31 9.33
C LEU A 345 -21.81 6.60 7.97
N LEU A 346 -20.66 6.00 7.71
CA LEU A 346 -20.45 5.19 6.50
C LEU A 346 -21.42 4.01 6.43
N LEU A 347 -21.65 3.33 7.55
CA LEU A 347 -22.60 2.22 7.63
C LEU A 347 -24.06 2.68 7.44
N VAL A 348 -24.41 3.89 7.89
CA VAL A 348 -25.72 4.51 7.57
C VAL A 348 -25.85 4.73 6.06
N VAL A 349 -24.83 5.27 5.40
CA VAL A 349 -24.83 5.45 3.93
C VAL A 349 -24.97 4.10 3.21
N VAL A 350 -24.27 3.07 3.68
CA VAL A 350 -24.40 1.70 3.16
C VAL A 350 -25.81 1.18 3.38
N ALA A 351 -26.38 1.38 4.54
CA ALA A 351 -27.73 0.93 4.87
C ALA A 351 -28.79 1.58 3.96
N ILE A 352 -28.71 2.91 3.76
CA ILE A 352 -29.56 3.64 2.82
C ILE A 352 -29.45 3.05 1.41
N ARG A 353 -28.21 2.85 0.94
CA ARG A 353 -27.97 2.25 -0.38
C ARG A 353 -28.58 0.85 -0.51
N GLN A 354 -28.42 -0.02 0.51
CA GLN A 354 -28.97 -1.37 0.50
C GLN A 354 -30.51 -1.34 0.55
N ALA A 355 -31.10 -0.43 1.31
CA ALA A 355 -32.55 -0.24 1.35
C ALA A 355 -33.09 0.19 -0.02
N LEU A 356 -32.45 1.16 -0.69
CA LEU A 356 -32.79 1.58 -2.05
C LEU A 356 -32.68 0.44 -3.07
N LEU A 357 -31.77 -0.51 -2.85
CA LEU A 357 -31.60 -1.73 -3.64
C LEU A 357 -32.58 -2.85 -3.21
N ARG A 358 -33.52 -2.57 -2.30
CA ARG A 358 -34.48 -3.51 -1.72
C ARG A 358 -33.84 -4.73 -1.02
N ARG A 359 -32.59 -4.58 -0.55
CA ARG A 359 -31.88 -5.61 0.22
C ARG A 359 -32.02 -5.36 1.72
N ILE A 360 -33.26 -5.47 2.22
CA ILE A 360 -33.64 -5.08 3.59
C ILE A 360 -32.77 -5.76 4.67
N PRO A 361 -32.49 -7.09 4.63
CA PRO A 361 -31.67 -7.73 5.68
C PRO A 361 -30.28 -7.11 5.79
N LEU A 362 -29.64 -6.76 4.65
CA LEU A 362 -28.32 -6.11 4.65
C LEU A 362 -28.40 -4.67 5.14
N ALA A 363 -29.48 -3.95 4.86
CA ALA A 363 -29.71 -2.61 5.37
C ALA A 363 -29.86 -2.61 6.90
N VAL A 364 -30.64 -3.54 7.44
CA VAL A 364 -30.84 -3.69 8.89
C VAL A 364 -29.53 -4.08 9.57
N ALA A 365 -28.77 -5.03 9.01
CA ALA A 365 -27.46 -5.41 9.55
C ALA A 365 -26.48 -4.22 9.58
N ALA A 366 -26.42 -3.44 8.50
CA ALA A 366 -25.56 -2.24 8.44
C ALA A 366 -25.99 -1.19 9.47
N LEU A 367 -27.29 -0.96 9.67
CA LEU A 367 -27.80 -0.05 10.70
C LEU A 367 -27.50 -0.56 12.13
N ALA A 368 -27.65 -1.85 12.38
CA ALA A 368 -27.37 -2.43 13.70
C ALA A 368 -25.87 -2.30 14.05
N ILE A 369 -24.99 -2.63 13.11
CA ILE A 369 -23.54 -2.47 13.30
C ILE A 369 -23.17 -0.98 13.43
N GLY A 370 -23.71 -0.11 12.58
CA GLY A 370 -23.52 1.33 12.65
C GLY A 370 -24.01 1.93 13.98
N GLY A 371 -25.15 1.48 14.48
CA GLY A 371 -25.68 1.84 15.79
C GLY A 371 -24.77 1.40 16.94
N ALA A 372 -24.16 0.21 16.85
CA ALA A 372 -23.20 -0.26 17.85
C ALA A 372 -21.93 0.64 17.88
N PHE A 373 -21.39 1.03 16.70
CA PHE A 373 -20.26 1.97 16.61
C PHE A 373 -20.63 3.35 17.13
N PHE A 374 -21.84 3.84 16.83
CA PHE A 374 -22.32 5.11 17.35
C PHE A 374 -22.49 5.07 18.88
N LEU A 375 -23.06 4.00 19.42
CA LEU A 375 -23.20 3.81 20.87
C LEU A 375 -21.82 3.78 21.54
N TRP A 376 -20.86 3.08 20.94
CA TRP A 376 -19.49 3.05 21.45
C TRP A 376 -18.88 4.47 21.45
N TYR A 377 -18.99 5.21 20.34
CA TYR A 377 -18.59 6.62 20.28
C TYR A 377 -19.24 7.47 21.38
N ALA A 378 -20.54 7.30 21.64
CA ALA A 378 -21.29 8.11 22.60
C ALA A 378 -21.00 7.76 24.07
N THR A 379 -20.57 6.52 24.37
CA THR A 379 -20.35 6.04 25.75
C THR A 379 -18.89 6.07 26.19
N VAL A 380 -17.94 6.19 25.25
CA VAL A 380 -16.50 6.15 25.54
C VAL A 380 -15.88 7.50 25.30
N ASP A 381 -15.35 8.13 26.35
CA ASP A 381 -14.66 9.42 26.25
C ASP A 381 -13.26 9.28 25.68
N THR A 382 -12.55 8.19 25.99
CA THR A 382 -11.21 7.92 25.47
C THR A 382 -11.09 6.47 25.03
N VAL A 383 -10.58 6.25 23.81
CA VAL A 383 -10.30 4.88 23.32
C VAL A 383 -9.03 4.35 23.99
N PRO A 384 -9.05 3.16 24.61
CA PRO A 384 -7.86 2.57 25.22
C PRO A 384 -6.72 2.44 24.19
N SER A 385 -5.48 2.78 24.61
CA SER A 385 -4.30 2.79 23.73
C SER A 385 -4.05 1.44 23.05
N GLN A 386 -4.40 0.34 23.72
CA GLN A 386 -4.33 -1.01 23.16
C GLN A 386 -5.23 -1.18 21.93
N LEU A 387 -6.43 -0.60 21.94
CA LEU A 387 -7.37 -0.65 20.82
C LEU A 387 -7.00 0.33 19.71
N VAL A 388 -6.38 1.46 20.05
CA VAL A 388 -5.84 2.41 19.07
C VAL A 388 -4.85 1.71 18.14
N GLY A 389 -3.96 0.85 18.67
CA GLY A 389 -3.01 0.06 17.89
C GLY A 389 -3.66 -0.93 16.89
N PHE A 390 -4.93 -1.31 17.08
CA PHE A 390 -5.65 -2.18 16.15
C PHE A 390 -6.34 -1.44 15.00
N THR A 391 -6.32 -0.10 14.97
CA THR A 391 -7.00 0.69 13.93
C THR A 391 -6.66 0.27 12.50
N PRO A 392 -5.39 0.09 12.09
CA PRO A 392 -5.05 -0.38 10.73
C PRO A 392 -5.57 -1.78 10.43
N HIS A 393 -5.62 -2.67 11.43
CA HIS A 393 -6.11 -4.04 11.28
C HIS A 393 -7.63 -4.05 11.08
N LEU A 394 -8.38 -3.21 11.81
CA LEU A 394 -9.83 -3.04 11.64
C LEU A 394 -10.15 -2.47 10.26
N VAL A 395 -9.37 -1.47 9.79
CA VAL A 395 -9.50 -0.92 8.44
C VAL A 395 -9.27 -2.02 7.40
N THR A 396 -8.28 -2.89 7.60
CA THR A 396 -8.00 -4.04 6.73
C THR A 396 -9.22 -4.96 6.63
N LEU A 397 -9.79 -5.36 7.76
CA LEU A 397 -10.96 -6.25 7.81
C LEU A 397 -12.17 -5.61 7.12
N LEU A 398 -12.42 -4.32 7.36
CA LEU A 398 -13.51 -3.56 6.76
C LEU A 398 -13.35 -3.47 5.23
N VAL A 399 -12.15 -3.17 4.76
CA VAL A 399 -11.86 -3.12 3.32
C VAL A 399 -12.02 -4.50 2.68
N LEU A 400 -11.52 -5.57 3.32
CA LEU A 400 -11.73 -6.95 2.86
C LEU A 400 -13.21 -7.29 2.73
N ALA A 401 -14.01 -6.96 3.74
CA ALA A 401 -15.44 -7.23 3.73
C ALA A 401 -16.19 -6.52 2.59
N VAL A 402 -15.74 -5.29 2.24
CA VAL A 402 -16.40 -4.47 1.20
C VAL A 402 -15.83 -4.76 -0.20
N ALA A 403 -14.51 -4.97 -0.32
CA ALA A 403 -13.81 -5.05 -1.62
C ALA A 403 -13.77 -6.46 -2.22
N SER A 404 -14.05 -7.51 -1.45
CA SER A 404 -13.83 -8.92 -1.83
C SER A 404 -14.67 -9.45 -3.00
N GLN A 405 -15.60 -8.66 -3.55
CA GLN A 405 -16.70 -9.20 -4.37
C GLN A 405 -16.35 -9.57 -5.83
N ARG A 406 -15.22 -9.15 -6.43
CA ARG A 406 -14.80 -9.54 -7.80
C ARG A 406 -13.30 -9.36 -8.04
N LEU A 407 -12.50 -10.14 -7.37
CA LEU A 407 -11.06 -10.15 -7.58
C LEU A 407 -10.70 -10.72 -8.97
N ARG A 408 -9.70 -10.13 -9.62
CA ARG A 408 -9.20 -10.56 -10.93
C ARG A 408 -7.68 -10.65 -10.90
N PRO A 409 -7.14 -11.67 -10.19
CA PRO A 409 -5.71 -11.95 -10.27
C PRO A 409 -5.33 -12.36 -11.70
N PRO A 410 -4.04 -12.27 -12.08
CA PRO A 410 -3.54 -12.92 -13.29
C PRO A 410 -3.81 -14.42 -13.25
N ALA A 411 -4.17 -15.02 -14.38
CA ALA A 411 -4.67 -16.40 -14.39
C ALA A 411 -3.62 -17.46 -14.02
N ALA A 412 -2.33 -17.20 -14.29
CA ALA A 412 -1.22 -18.08 -13.94
C ALA A 412 -0.42 -17.57 -12.72
N ASP A 413 -1.06 -16.72 -11.88
CA ASP A 413 -0.41 -16.20 -10.67
C ASP A 413 -0.18 -17.34 -9.65
N GLY A 414 1.03 -17.41 -9.11
CA GLY A 414 1.42 -18.47 -8.18
C GLY A 414 1.67 -19.85 -8.83
N GLN A 415 1.49 -19.98 -10.15
CA GLN A 415 1.68 -21.26 -10.82
C GLN A 415 3.12 -21.45 -11.30
N PRO A 416 3.74 -22.61 -10.96
CA PRO A 416 5.06 -22.94 -11.50
C PRO A 416 4.96 -23.13 -13.03
N TYR A 417 5.98 -22.65 -13.73
CA TYR A 417 6.08 -22.81 -15.17
C TYR A 417 7.40 -23.52 -15.51
N ARG A 418 7.33 -24.56 -16.31
CA ARG A 418 8.50 -25.24 -16.89
C ARG A 418 8.34 -25.30 -18.41
N ARG A 419 9.41 -24.97 -19.13
CA ARG A 419 9.42 -25.00 -20.58
C ARG A 419 9.24 -26.42 -21.09
N GLY A 420 8.32 -26.62 -22.06
CA GLY A 420 8.07 -27.96 -22.65
C GLY A 420 7.08 -28.82 -21.85
N GLN A 421 6.48 -28.34 -20.79
CA GLN A 421 5.33 -29.01 -20.18
C GLN A 421 4.05 -28.46 -20.84
N THR A 422 3.39 -29.26 -21.66
CA THR A 422 2.04 -29.01 -22.21
C THR A 422 0.98 -29.61 -21.31
#